data_d6d72f44b99e74e22015ac07d2ea8826
#
_entry.id   d6d72f44b99e74e22015ac07d2ea8826
#
_cell.length_a   1.000
_cell.length_b   1.000
_cell.length_c   1.000
_cell.angle_alpha   90.00
_cell.angle_beta   90.00
_cell.angle_gamma   90.00
#
_symmetry.space_group_name_H-M   'P 1'
#
loop_
_entity.id
_entity.type
_entity.pdbx_description
1 polymer ?
#
loop_
_entity_poly.entity_id
_entity_poly.type
_entity_poly.pdbx_seq_one_letter_code
_entity_poly.pdbx_strand_id
1 'polypeptide(L)'
;MRKAFLFLPVFLSAVAPAFGQTKAPQPSTTAKVPSVVPIKEIVDKGTVSGRKYTNDKLNFSLTLPAAWEIKPNNFADDMLRQGVDIRLKAPDNLRPGDQAKVNQSLRRVEVLLTASRARFDSYQNAILRVSAEDLKPNPQIKDAVDYFDAVRASYKSMKLPADFVYSDTKAEKLGRHEFAYLDIDSAAGKKRMYATVQNGFAVLFTLTYSSDDDLQSLRTILSDGNFKLK
;
A
#
# COMPACT_ATOMS: atom_id res chain seq x y z
N MET A 1 -12.09 -27.65 13.29
CA MET A 1 -11.12 -26.57 13.59
C MET A 1 -11.09 -25.64 12.38
N ARG A 2 -11.78 -24.50 12.43
CA ARG A 2 -11.77 -23.50 11.36
C ARG A 2 -10.43 -22.78 11.42
N LYS A 3 -9.57 -22.98 10.42
CA LYS A 3 -8.35 -22.19 10.24
C LYS A 3 -8.79 -20.75 9.94
N ALA A 4 -8.67 -19.88 10.94
CA ALA A 4 -8.83 -18.45 10.74
C ALA A 4 -7.65 -17.98 9.88
N PHE A 5 -7.89 -17.76 8.59
CA PHE A 5 -6.93 -17.12 7.71
C PHE A 5 -6.92 -15.62 8.03
N LEU A 6 -5.78 -15.13 8.46
CA LEU A 6 -5.59 -13.75 8.82
C LEU A 6 -5.29 -12.94 7.56
N PHE A 7 -6.18 -12.03 7.24
CA PHE A 7 -5.95 -10.98 6.24
C PHE A 7 -5.33 -9.78 6.91
N LEU A 8 -4.36 -9.23 6.28
CA LEU A 8 -3.75 -8.00 6.75
C LEU A 8 -3.57 -7.01 5.61
N PRO A 9 -4.19 -5.86 5.72
CA PRO A 9 -3.93 -4.79 4.79
C PRO A 9 -2.56 -4.17 5.08
N VAL A 10 -2.05 -3.67 4.02
CA VAL A 10 -0.83 -2.90 3.92
C VAL A 10 -0.82 -1.73 4.91
N PHE A 11 -0.16 -1.90 6.06
CA PHE A 11 0.21 -0.77 6.90
C PHE A 11 1.32 0.01 6.20
N LEU A 12 0.99 1.16 5.64
CA LEU A 12 1.98 2.11 5.16
C LEU A 12 2.56 2.87 6.35
N SER A 13 3.79 2.57 6.72
CA SER A 13 4.54 3.44 7.63
C SER A 13 4.86 4.74 6.91
N ALA A 14 4.21 5.85 7.26
CA ALA A 14 4.73 7.16 6.96
C ALA A 14 5.86 7.43 7.95
N VAL A 15 7.06 7.65 7.45
CA VAL A 15 8.20 8.07 8.25
C VAL A 15 8.02 9.55 8.57
N ALA A 16 7.76 9.89 9.82
CA ALA A 16 7.99 11.23 10.30
C ALA A 16 9.52 11.39 10.47
N PRO A 17 10.18 12.40 9.88
CA PRO A 17 11.58 12.63 10.09
C PRO A 17 11.77 13.18 11.51
N ALA A 18 12.26 12.37 12.43
CA ALA A 18 12.81 12.83 13.68
C ALA A 18 14.22 13.36 13.42
N PHE A 19 14.39 14.68 13.30
CA PHE A 19 15.70 15.30 13.36
C PHE A 19 16.18 15.31 14.83
N GLY A 20 16.85 14.23 15.20
CA GLY A 20 17.69 14.18 16.40
C GLY A 20 19.11 13.89 15.95
N GLN A 21 19.99 14.89 16.03
CA GLN A 21 21.43 14.69 15.86
C GLN A 21 21.93 13.80 17.01
N THR A 22 22.31 12.58 16.72
CA THR A 22 23.16 11.77 17.60
C THR A 22 24.32 11.20 16.81
N LYS A 23 25.48 11.46 17.39
CA LYS A 23 26.86 11.11 17.04
C LYS A 23 26.97 9.68 16.48
N ALA A 24 27.63 9.54 15.32
CA ALA A 24 27.88 8.28 14.65
C ALA A 24 28.68 7.29 15.52
N PRO A 25 28.26 6.03 15.61
CA PRO A 25 29.13 4.94 16.08
C PRO A 25 30.00 4.41 14.92
N GLN A 26 31.26 4.15 15.23
CA GLN A 26 32.23 3.54 14.31
C GLN A 26 31.79 2.16 13.83
N PRO A 27 32.19 1.75 12.60
CA PRO A 27 31.82 0.45 12.05
C PRO A 27 32.65 -0.66 12.69
N SER A 28 31.98 -1.58 13.36
CA SER A 28 32.58 -2.86 13.76
C SER A 28 32.00 -4.01 12.95
N THR A 29 32.92 -4.72 12.29
CA THR A 29 32.88 -6.12 11.86
C THR A 29 31.76 -6.57 10.92
N THR A 30 32.19 -6.94 9.73
CA THR A 30 31.58 -7.75 8.67
C THR A 30 30.56 -8.79 9.17
N ALA A 31 29.31 -8.39 9.28
CA ALA A 31 28.19 -9.31 9.31
C ALA A 31 27.92 -9.77 7.87
N LYS A 32 28.04 -11.08 7.63
CA LYS A 32 27.71 -11.75 6.37
C LYS A 32 26.30 -11.36 5.99
N VAL A 33 26.15 -10.55 4.93
CA VAL A 33 24.85 -10.19 4.36
C VAL A 33 24.13 -11.49 4.00
N PRO A 34 22.95 -11.78 4.56
CA PRO A 34 22.20 -12.96 4.15
C PRO A 34 21.94 -12.86 2.66
N SER A 35 22.22 -13.93 1.91
CA SER A 35 21.91 -14.00 0.48
C SER A 35 20.41 -13.73 0.32
N VAL A 36 20.07 -12.64 -0.36
CA VAL A 36 18.68 -12.31 -0.69
C VAL A 36 18.20 -13.39 -1.65
N VAL A 37 17.42 -14.34 -1.15
CA VAL A 37 16.67 -15.26 -2.01
C VAL A 37 15.78 -14.38 -2.89
N PRO A 38 15.85 -14.51 -4.24
CA PRO A 38 15.00 -13.71 -5.13
C PRO A 38 13.55 -13.94 -4.74
N ILE A 39 12.86 -12.87 -4.31
CA ILE A 39 11.42 -12.93 -4.05
C ILE A 39 10.79 -13.22 -5.41
N LYS A 40 10.16 -14.38 -5.54
CA LYS A 40 9.41 -14.73 -6.76
C LYS A 40 8.37 -13.65 -6.99
N GLU A 41 8.46 -12.97 -8.13
CA GLU A 41 7.49 -11.94 -8.50
C GLU A 41 6.07 -12.51 -8.45
N ILE A 42 5.20 -11.88 -7.64
CA ILE A 42 3.84 -12.37 -7.40
C ILE A 42 2.96 -12.06 -8.60
N VAL A 43 3.14 -10.87 -9.18
CA VAL A 43 2.43 -10.39 -10.37
C VAL A 43 3.32 -9.43 -11.15
N ASP A 44 3.14 -9.38 -12.47
CA ASP A 44 3.82 -8.41 -13.32
C ASP A 44 3.59 -6.98 -12.83
N LYS A 45 4.67 -6.22 -12.67
CA LYS A 45 4.63 -4.84 -12.18
C LYS A 45 4.03 -3.85 -13.17
N GLY A 46 3.75 -4.27 -14.41
CA GLY A 46 3.25 -3.40 -15.45
C GLY A 46 4.32 -2.48 -16.04
N THR A 47 3.89 -1.51 -16.82
CA THR A 47 4.76 -0.59 -17.56
C THR A 47 4.36 0.86 -17.32
N VAL A 48 5.36 1.75 -17.33
CA VAL A 48 5.18 3.19 -17.26
C VAL A 48 5.65 3.81 -18.57
N SER A 49 4.79 4.61 -19.18
CA SER A 49 5.11 5.44 -20.38
C SER A 49 4.66 6.87 -20.12
N GLY A 50 5.63 7.75 -19.90
CA GLY A 50 5.36 9.11 -19.47
C GLY A 50 4.61 9.12 -18.13
N ARG A 51 3.38 9.63 -18.14
CA ARG A 51 2.49 9.68 -16.95
C ARG A 51 1.45 8.56 -16.93
N LYS A 52 1.50 7.62 -17.85
CA LYS A 52 0.58 6.51 -17.95
C LYS A 52 1.23 5.24 -17.39
N TYR A 53 0.55 4.63 -16.44
CA TYR A 53 0.83 3.28 -15.95
C TYR A 53 -0.16 2.30 -16.58
N THR A 54 0.30 1.14 -17.02
CA THR A 54 -0.53 0.06 -17.59
C THR A 54 -0.13 -1.27 -16.98
N ASN A 55 -1.11 -2.06 -16.57
CA ASN A 55 -0.93 -3.44 -16.16
C ASN A 55 -1.91 -4.33 -16.91
N ASP A 56 -1.43 -5.02 -17.94
CA ASP A 56 -2.26 -5.85 -18.81
C ASP A 56 -2.76 -7.10 -18.09
N LYS A 57 -1.98 -7.65 -17.16
CA LYS A 57 -2.38 -8.83 -16.39
C LYS A 57 -3.52 -8.55 -15.43
N LEU A 58 -3.55 -7.34 -14.87
CA LEU A 58 -4.60 -6.87 -13.97
C LEU A 58 -5.66 -6.03 -14.71
N ASN A 59 -5.55 -5.91 -16.04
CA ASN A 59 -6.53 -5.26 -16.92
C ASN A 59 -6.87 -3.81 -16.54
N PHE A 60 -5.88 -3.02 -16.13
CA PHE A 60 -6.13 -1.61 -15.87
C PHE A 60 -4.98 -0.69 -16.32
N SER A 61 -5.32 0.56 -16.56
CA SER A 61 -4.33 1.62 -16.73
C SER A 61 -4.78 2.91 -16.05
N LEU A 62 -3.80 3.68 -15.56
CA LEU A 62 -4.00 4.97 -14.91
C LEU A 62 -3.18 6.02 -15.65
N THR A 63 -3.72 7.24 -15.75
CA THR A 63 -2.96 8.40 -16.19
C THR A 63 -2.87 9.39 -15.03
N LEU A 64 -1.65 9.71 -14.62
CA LEU A 64 -1.43 10.63 -13.51
C LEU A 64 -1.41 12.08 -14.03
N PRO A 65 -2.00 13.05 -13.29
CA PRO A 65 -1.92 14.46 -13.60
C PRO A 65 -0.46 14.98 -13.62
N ALA A 66 -0.24 16.13 -14.25
CA ALA A 66 1.11 16.70 -14.39
C ALA A 66 1.82 16.98 -13.06
N ALA A 67 1.03 17.26 -12.02
CA ALA A 67 1.55 17.51 -10.66
C ALA A 67 2.03 16.26 -9.92
N TRP A 68 1.84 15.06 -10.50
CA TRP A 68 2.27 13.80 -9.90
C TRP A 68 3.54 13.29 -10.58
N GLU A 69 4.46 12.80 -9.77
CA GLU A 69 5.71 12.18 -10.18
C GLU A 69 5.65 10.68 -9.89
N ILE A 70 5.80 9.86 -10.92
CA ILE A 70 5.92 8.41 -10.77
C ILE A 70 7.35 8.10 -10.32
N LYS A 71 7.47 7.31 -9.26
CA LYS A 71 8.76 6.88 -8.73
C LYS A 71 9.22 5.59 -9.41
N PRO A 72 10.52 5.41 -9.65
CA PRO A 72 11.04 4.18 -10.24
C PRO A 72 10.81 2.97 -9.32
N ASN A 73 10.82 1.76 -9.89
CA ASN A 73 10.53 0.53 -9.15
C ASN A 73 11.50 0.25 -7.98
N ASN A 74 12.74 0.71 -8.08
CA ASN A 74 13.76 0.60 -7.04
C ASN A 74 13.71 1.75 -6.00
N PHE A 75 12.73 2.65 -6.09
CA PHE A 75 12.65 3.83 -5.24
C PHE A 75 12.68 3.50 -3.73
N ALA A 76 11.99 2.43 -3.32
CA ALA A 76 11.99 2.02 -1.92
C ALA A 76 13.37 1.56 -1.43
N ASP A 77 14.14 0.89 -2.29
CA ASP A 77 15.50 0.46 -1.99
C ASP A 77 16.47 1.63 -1.96
N ASP A 78 16.30 2.60 -2.87
CA ASP A 78 17.11 3.82 -2.87
C ASP A 78 16.83 4.67 -1.63
N MET A 79 15.58 4.80 -1.20
CA MET A 79 15.23 5.47 0.05
C MET A 79 15.81 4.76 1.26
N LEU A 80 15.79 3.42 1.28
CA LEU A 80 16.40 2.65 2.36
C LEU A 80 17.92 2.89 2.46
N ARG A 81 18.63 2.96 1.33
CA ARG A 81 20.06 3.31 1.32
C ARG A 81 20.34 4.70 1.87
N GLN A 82 19.38 5.61 1.77
CA GLN A 82 19.40 6.96 2.35
C GLN A 82 18.94 6.98 3.82
N GLY A 83 18.67 5.82 4.42
CA GLY A 83 18.22 5.71 5.82
C GLY A 83 16.71 5.87 6.02
N VAL A 84 15.93 5.94 4.95
CA VAL A 84 14.47 6.10 5.01
C VAL A 84 13.78 4.83 4.56
N ASP A 85 13.17 4.09 5.49
CA ASP A 85 12.47 2.85 5.19
C ASP A 85 10.99 3.11 4.86
N ILE A 86 10.67 3.14 3.57
CA ILE A 86 9.31 3.31 3.05
C ILE A 86 8.67 2.00 2.57
N ARG A 87 9.34 0.87 2.79
CA ARG A 87 8.80 -0.45 2.39
C ARG A 87 7.54 -0.79 3.18
N LEU A 88 6.75 -1.69 2.60
CA LEU A 88 5.60 -2.25 3.31
C LEU A 88 6.11 -3.12 4.46
N LYS A 89 5.80 -2.73 5.69
CA LYS A 89 6.14 -3.49 6.90
C LYS A 89 5.05 -3.38 7.95
N ALA A 90 5.05 -4.32 8.88
CA ALA A 90 4.22 -4.19 10.06
C ALA A 90 4.64 -2.98 10.89
N PRO A 91 3.69 -2.28 11.52
CA PRO A 91 4.03 -1.24 12.50
C PRO A 91 4.90 -1.79 13.63
N ASP A 92 5.92 -1.02 14.00
CA ASP A 92 6.88 -1.43 15.04
C ASP A 92 6.26 -1.50 16.45
N ASN A 93 5.14 -0.82 16.65
CA ASN A 93 4.38 -0.77 17.91
C ASN A 93 3.34 -1.89 18.09
N LEU A 94 3.26 -2.84 17.16
CA LEU A 94 2.43 -4.04 17.33
C LEU A 94 3.11 -5.06 18.25
N ARG A 95 2.31 -5.92 18.91
CA ARG A 95 2.85 -7.08 19.61
C ARG A 95 3.63 -7.98 18.63
N PRO A 96 4.73 -8.62 19.06
CA PRO A 96 5.58 -9.42 18.17
C PRO A 96 4.82 -10.49 17.37
N GLY A 97 3.84 -11.16 17.97
CA GLY A 97 3.01 -12.16 17.27
C GLY A 97 2.10 -11.56 16.20
N ASP A 98 1.55 -10.36 16.42
CA ASP A 98 0.72 -9.65 15.45
C ASP A 98 1.62 -9.10 14.34
N GLN A 99 2.79 -8.54 14.68
CA GLN A 99 3.79 -8.08 13.73
C GLN A 99 4.26 -9.19 12.78
N ALA A 100 4.52 -10.39 13.30
CA ALA A 100 4.89 -11.55 12.48
C ALA A 100 3.79 -11.93 11.49
N LYS A 101 2.52 -11.91 11.91
CA LYS A 101 1.36 -12.20 11.06
C LYS A 101 1.23 -11.17 9.93
N VAL A 102 1.39 -9.87 10.26
CA VAL A 102 1.39 -8.78 9.28
C VAL A 102 2.47 -9.01 8.24
N ASN A 103 3.70 -9.21 8.67
CA ASN A 103 4.83 -9.41 7.78
C ASN A 103 4.66 -10.66 6.89
N GLN A 104 4.03 -11.73 7.41
CA GLN A 104 3.70 -12.90 6.62
C GLN A 104 2.68 -12.58 5.51
N SER A 105 1.67 -11.77 5.81
CA SER A 105 0.66 -11.35 4.83
C SER A 105 1.26 -10.45 3.74
N LEU A 106 2.16 -9.55 4.14
CA LEU A 106 2.84 -8.65 3.20
C LEU A 106 3.69 -9.38 2.15
N ARG A 107 4.09 -10.63 2.39
CA ARG A 107 4.78 -11.47 1.38
C ARG A 107 3.91 -11.82 0.17
N ARG A 108 2.60 -11.58 0.24
CA ARG A 108 1.65 -11.80 -0.87
C ARG A 108 1.28 -10.51 -1.60
N VAL A 109 1.88 -9.41 -1.17
CA VAL A 109 1.60 -8.09 -1.72
C VAL A 109 2.77 -7.64 -2.58
N GLU A 110 2.49 -7.31 -3.84
CA GLU A 110 3.43 -6.67 -4.75
C GLU A 110 3.09 -5.20 -4.90
N VAL A 111 4.08 -4.32 -4.76
CA VAL A 111 3.92 -2.89 -5.07
C VAL A 111 4.13 -2.69 -6.56
N LEU A 112 3.10 -2.21 -7.23
CA LEU A 112 3.06 -2.03 -8.68
C LEU A 112 3.48 -0.62 -9.11
N LEU A 113 3.09 0.39 -8.32
CA LEU A 113 3.33 1.79 -8.60
C LEU A 113 3.45 2.58 -7.31
N THR A 114 4.41 3.46 -7.24
CA THR A 114 4.46 4.54 -6.25
C THR A 114 4.53 5.88 -6.98
N ALA A 115 3.70 6.83 -6.58
CA ALA A 115 3.73 8.19 -7.11
C ALA A 115 3.52 9.21 -5.99
N SER A 116 4.06 10.40 -6.13
CA SER A 116 3.85 11.50 -5.20
C SER A 116 3.47 12.78 -5.92
N ARG A 117 2.63 13.60 -5.29
CA ARG A 117 2.21 14.90 -5.85
C ARG A 117 3.26 16.00 -5.68
N ALA A 118 4.13 15.90 -4.68
CA ALA A 118 5.20 16.85 -4.39
C ALA A 118 6.53 16.10 -4.20
N ARG A 119 7.60 16.84 -3.92
CA ARG A 119 8.87 16.21 -3.53
C ARG A 119 8.66 15.37 -2.29
N PHE A 120 9.25 14.19 -2.27
CA PHE A 120 9.00 13.17 -1.23
C PHE A 120 9.39 13.63 0.19
N ASP A 121 10.24 14.62 0.29
CA ASP A 121 10.73 15.22 1.54
C ASP A 121 9.81 16.31 2.13
N SER A 122 8.69 16.63 1.47
CA SER A 122 7.77 17.64 1.98
C SER A 122 6.73 17.04 2.93
N TYR A 123 6.42 17.75 4.02
CA TYR A 123 5.41 17.35 5.00
C TYR A 123 3.98 17.30 4.47
N GLN A 124 3.72 17.92 3.32
CA GLN A 124 2.41 17.98 2.67
C GLN A 124 2.34 17.08 1.44
N ASN A 125 3.07 15.98 1.46
CA ASN A 125 3.22 15.11 0.32
C ASN A 125 2.08 14.10 0.23
N ALA A 126 1.26 14.20 -0.80
CA ALA A 126 0.34 13.13 -1.15
C ALA A 126 1.10 11.98 -1.83
N ILE A 127 0.94 10.76 -1.31
CA ILE A 127 1.59 9.56 -1.84
C ILE A 127 0.52 8.57 -2.27
N LEU A 128 0.49 8.26 -3.56
CA LEU A 128 -0.29 7.17 -4.12
C LEU A 128 0.58 5.92 -4.22
N ARG A 129 0.11 4.82 -3.66
CA ARG A 129 0.68 3.50 -3.86
C ARG A 129 -0.37 2.58 -4.45
N VAL A 130 -0.04 1.94 -5.55
CA VAL A 130 -0.84 0.86 -6.14
C VAL A 130 -0.16 -0.46 -5.80
N SER A 131 -0.91 -1.41 -5.27
CA SER A 131 -0.40 -2.74 -4.94
C SER A 131 -1.40 -3.82 -5.31
N ALA A 132 -0.92 -5.05 -5.46
CA ALA A 132 -1.75 -6.23 -5.69
C ALA A 132 -1.47 -7.28 -4.62
N GLU A 133 -2.52 -7.85 -4.03
CA GLU A 133 -2.43 -8.98 -3.10
C GLU A 133 -2.98 -10.25 -3.76
N ASP A 134 -2.19 -11.34 -3.75
CA ASP A 134 -2.63 -12.66 -4.25
C ASP A 134 -3.70 -13.25 -3.31
N LEU A 135 -4.92 -13.44 -3.86
CA LEU A 135 -6.08 -13.97 -3.14
C LEU A 135 -6.22 -15.50 -3.23
N LYS A 136 -5.31 -16.21 -3.91
CA LYS A 136 -5.38 -17.67 -3.99
C LYS A 136 -5.55 -18.39 -2.65
N PRO A 137 -4.89 -17.96 -1.55
CA PRO A 137 -5.10 -18.57 -0.24
C PRO A 137 -6.48 -18.29 0.36
N ASN A 138 -7.25 -17.38 -0.23
CA ASN A 138 -8.48 -16.80 0.31
C ASN A 138 -9.61 -16.77 -0.74
N PRO A 139 -10.01 -17.96 -1.27
CA PRO A 139 -10.95 -18.06 -2.37
C PRO A 139 -12.37 -17.61 -2.03
N GLN A 140 -12.68 -17.37 -0.75
CA GLN A 140 -13.95 -16.82 -0.28
C GLN A 140 -14.11 -15.33 -0.58
N ILE A 141 -13.02 -14.60 -0.85
CA ILE A 141 -13.08 -13.19 -1.26
C ILE A 141 -13.44 -13.14 -2.73
N LYS A 142 -14.59 -12.60 -3.04
CA LYS A 142 -15.11 -12.50 -4.40
C LYS A 142 -15.05 -11.10 -4.96
N ASP A 143 -15.18 -10.11 -4.10
CA ASP A 143 -15.18 -8.70 -4.47
C ASP A 143 -14.40 -7.83 -3.47
N ALA A 144 -14.41 -6.54 -3.71
CA ALA A 144 -13.68 -5.57 -2.91
C ALA A 144 -14.34 -5.33 -1.53
N VAL A 145 -15.64 -5.57 -1.38
CA VAL A 145 -16.33 -5.47 -0.09
C VAL A 145 -15.91 -6.62 0.80
N ASP A 146 -15.97 -7.87 0.28
CA ASP A 146 -15.47 -9.06 0.97
C ASP A 146 -14.02 -8.86 1.44
N TYR A 147 -13.19 -8.26 0.56
CA TYR A 147 -11.80 -7.97 0.88
C TYR A 147 -11.66 -7.04 2.08
N PHE A 148 -12.34 -5.88 2.08
CA PHE A 148 -12.24 -4.94 3.20
C PHE A 148 -12.93 -5.44 4.47
N ASP A 149 -13.95 -6.25 4.38
CA ASP A 149 -14.56 -6.87 5.56
C ASP A 149 -13.60 -7.88 6.22
N ALA A 150 -12.85 -8.64 5.41
CA ALA A 150 -11.78 -9.50 5.93
C ALA A 150 -10.63 -8.68 6.56
N VAL A 151 -10.26 -7.55 5.95
CA VAL A 151 -9.31 -6.57 6.48
C VAL A 151 -9.75 -6.07 7.85
N ARG A 152 -10.98 -5.60 7.96
CA ARG A 152 -11.55 -5.09 9.24
C ARG A 152 -11.64 -6.16 10.31
N ALA A 153 -12.00 -7.39 9.92
CA ALA A 153 -11.97 -8.52 10.84
C ALA A 153 -10.57 -8.78 11.39
N SER A 154 -9.54 -8.62 10.56
CA SER A 154 -8.14 -8.71 11.00
C SER A 154 -7.78 -7.59 11.96
N TYR A 155 -8.15 -6.35 11.67
CA TYR A 155 -7.95 -5.20 12.58
C TYR A 155 -8.56 -5.44 13.96
N LYS A 156 -9.81 -5.93 14.01
CA LYS A 156 -10.49 -6.26 15.27
C LYS A 156 -9.77 -7.36 16.08
N SER A 157 -9.06 -8.25 15.41
CA SER A 157 -8.34 -9.36 16.06
C SER A 157 -6.98 -8.95 16.65
N MET A 158 -6.47 -7.77 16.27
CA MET A 158 -5.17 -7.27 16.71
C MET A 158 -5.33 -6.18 17.77
N LYS A 159 -4.31 -6.04 18.60
CA LYS A 159 -4.19 -4.89 19.50
C LYS A 159 -3.53 -3.74 18.74
N LEU A 160 -4.37 -2.97 18.05
CA LEU A 160 -3.91 -1.77 17.33
C LEU A 160 -3.58 -0.62 18.30
N PRO A 161 -2.73 0.33 17.87
CA PRO A 161 -2.52 1.58 18.61
C PRO A 161 -3.82 2.33 18.84
N ALA A 162 -3.91 3.08 19.95
CA ALA A 162 -5.14 3.78 20.33
C ALA A 162 -5.54 4.89 19.34
N ASP A 163 -4.58 5.43 18.62
CA ASP A 163 -4.75 6.47 17.59
C ASP A 163 -5.07 5.89 16.20
N PHE A 164 -5.09 4.57 16.04
CA PHE A 164 -5.43 3.91 14.79
C PHE A 164 -6.94 3.75 14.67
N VAL A 165 -7.55 4.62 13.88
CA VAL A 165 -9.00 4.62 13.62
C VAL A 165 -9.27 4.24 12.17
N TYR A 166 -10.29 3.43 11.92
CA TYR A 166 -10.70 3.03 10.58
C TYR A 166 -12.22 3.08 10.43
N SER A 167 -12.69 3.36 9.22
CA SER A 167 -14.12 3.43 8.90
C SER A 167 -14.75 2.05 8.71
N ASP A 168 -16.06 2.03 8.54
CA ASP A 168 -16.74 0.91 7.91
C ASP A 168 -16.36 0.81 6.43
N THR A 169 -16.52 -0.40 5.85
CA THR A 169 -16.40 -0.60 4.40
C THR A 169 -17.49 0.21 3.71
N LYS A 170 -17.10 0.98 2.70
CA LYS A 170 -17.99 1.79 1.89
C LYS A 170 -17.76 1.49 0.42
N ALA A 171 -18.75 1.78 -0.43
CA ALA A 171 -18.63 1.69 -1.88
C ALA A 171 -18.76 3.07 -2.51
N GLU A 172 -18.03 3.31 -3.59
CA GLU A 172 -18.09 4.54 -4.37
C GLU A 172 -17.93 4.23 -5.86
N LYS A 173 -18.79 4.83 -6.67
CA LYS A 173 -18.68 4.78 -8.13
C LYS A 173 -17.79 5.91 -8.62
N LEU A 174 -16.66 5.57 -9.24
CA LEU A 174 -15.73 6.50 -9.85
C LEU A 174 -15.68 6.21 -11.35
N GLY A 175 -16.12 7.17 -12.16
CA GLY A 175 -16.31 6.97 -13.59
C GLY A 175 -17.33 5.87 -13.88
N ARG A 176 -16.87 4.79 -14.53
CA ARG A 176 -17.71 3.63 -14.87
C ARG A 176 -17.56 2.46 -13.90
N HIS A 177 -16.67 2.57 -12.92
CA HIS A 177 -16.27 1.47 -12.03
C HIS A 177 -16.72 1.72 -10.60
N GLU A 178 -17.09 0.65 -9.94
CA GLU A 178 -17.40 0.65 -8.52
C GLU A 178 -16.19 0.14 -7.74
N PHE A 179 -15.81 0.88 -6.70
CA PHE A 179 -14.75 0.53 -5.78
C PHE A 179 -15.30 0.41 -4.37
N ALA A 180 -14.88 -0.58 -3.62
CA ALA A 180 -14.99 -0.48 -2.18
C ALA A 180 -13.84 0.39 -1.65
N TYR A 181 -14.06 1.04 -0.50
CA TYR A 181 -13.00 1.81 0.15
C TYR A 181 -13.07 1.76 1.68
N LEU A 182 -11.93 2.06 2.29
CA LEU A 182 -11.73 2.15 3.72
C LEU A 182 -10.89 3.40 4.02
N ASP A 183 -11.35 4.20 4.98
CA ASP A 183 -10.56 5.31 5.52
C ASP A 183 -9.80 4.86 6.77
N ILE A 184 -8.57 5.32 6.91
CA ILE A 184 -7.72 5.10 8.08
C ILE A 184 -7.18 6.45 8.53
N ASP A 185 -7.23 6.71 9.84
CA ASP A 185 -6.57 7.83 10.50
C ASP A 185 -5.64 7.30 11.58
N SER A 186 -4.42 7.83 11.66
CA SER A 186 -3.41 7.40 12.61
C SER A 186 -2.33 8.47 12.76
N ALA A 187 -1.41 8.31 13.71
CA ALA A 187 -0.22 9.15 13.83
C ALA A 187 0.60 9.23 12.52
N ALA A 188 0.48 8.21 11.65
CA ALA A 188 1.13 8.19 10.33
C ALA A 188 0.35 8.96 9.24
N GLY A 189 -0.70 9.69 9.60
CA GLY A 189 -1.53 10.50 8.72
C GLY A 189 -2.80 9.78 8.23
N LYS A 190 -3.59 10.54 7.47
CA LYS A 190 -4.84 10.07 6.88
C LYS A 190 -4.56 9.25 5.63
N LYS A 191 -5.29 8.14 5.48
CA LYS A 191 -5.22 7.29 4.30
C LYS A 191 -6.61 6.93 3.82
N ARG A 192 -6.78 6.88 2.51
CA ARG A 192 -7.91 6.19 1.86
C ARG A 192 -7.39 5.07 1.00
N MET A 193 -7.99 3.92 1.16
CA MET A 193 -7.69 2.73 0.38
C MET A 193 -8.91 2.39 -0.47
N TYR A 194 -8.80 2.46 -1.78
CA TYR A 194 -9.76 1.88 -2.71
C TYR A 194 -9.30 0.48 -3.12
N ALA A 195 -10.23 -0.42 -3.32
CA ALA A 195 -9.95 -1.76 -3.82
C ALA A 195 -10.87 -2.15 -4.96
N THR A 196 -10.35 -3.02 -5.82
CA THR A 196 -11.10 -3.84 -6.77
C THR A 196 -10.50 -5.24 -6.78
N VAL A 197 -11.30 -6.26 -7.11
CA VAL A 197 -10.81 -7.65 -7.24
C VAL A 197 -10.80 -8.05 -8.70
N GLN A 198 -9.62 -8.43 -9.19
CA GLN A 198 -9.43 -8.82 -10.60
C GLN A 198 -8.45 -9.98 -10.72
N ASN A 199 -8.79 -10.97 -11.54
CA ASN A 199 -7.91 -12.10 -11.89
C ASN A 199 -7.30 -12.82 -10.69
N GLY A 200 -8.03 -12.89 -9.55
CA GLY A 200 -7.56 -13.54 -8.32
C GLY A 200 -6.64 -12.65 -7.46
N PHE A 201 -6.61 -11.36 -7.73
CA PHE A 201 -5.88 -10.35 -6.95
C PHE A 201 -6.82 -9.28 -6.43
N ALA A 202 -6.57 -8.83 -5.19
CA ALA A 202 -7.07 -7.55 -4.73
C ALA A 202 -6.09 -6.47 -5.20
N VAL A 203 -6.56 -5.54 -6.02
CA VAL A 203 -5.80 -4.36 -6.46
C VAL A 203 -6.18 -3.18 -5.59
N LEU A 204 -5.18 -2.64 -4.88
CA LEU A 204 -5.37 -1.56 -3.92
C LEU A 204 -4.75 -0.26 -4.43
N PHE A 205 -5.48 0.82 -4.25
CA PHE A 205 -5.04 2.19 -4.55
C PHE A 205 -5.05 2.95 -3.22
N THR A 206 -3.90 3.02 -2.57
CA THR A 206 -3.74 3.64 -1.26
C THR A 206 -3.19 5.03 -1.40
N LEU A 207 -3.94 6.03 -0.99
CA LEU A 207 -3.50 7.41 -0.87
C LEU A 207 -3.21 7.73 0.60
N THR A 208 -1.99 8.18 0.89
CA THR A 208 -1.67 8.95 2.09
C THR A 208 -1.79 10.42 1.73
N TYR A 209 -2.54 11.20 2.49
CA TYR A 209 -2.86 12.59 2.13
C TYR A 209 -3.01 13.48 3.36
N SER A 210 -2.92 14.79 3.14
CA SER A 210 -3.10 15.81 4.17
C SER A 210 -4.22 16.80 3.84
N SER A 211 -4.72 16.82 2.60
CA SER A 211 -5.78 17.73 2.14
C SER A 211 -6.87 17.00 1.37
N ASP A 212 -8.05 17.60 1.34
CA ASP A 212 -9.16 17.09 0.52
C ASP A 212 -8.88 17.20 -0.98
N ASP A 213 -8.06 18.15 -1.41
CA ASP A 213 -7.61 18.28 -2.81
C ASP A 213 -6.79 17.08 -3.26
N ASP A 214 -5.96 16.53 -2.36
CA ASP A 214 -5.20 15.32 -2.65
C ASP A 214 -6.14 14.12 -2.85
N LEU A 215 -7.15 14.01 -1.99
CA LEU A 215 -8.17 12.97 -2.10
C LEU A 215 -8.98 13.10 -3.38
N GLN A 216 -9.38 14.33 -3.73
CA GLN A 216 -10.09 14.60 -4.98
C GLN A 216 -9.22 14.26 -6.20
N SER A 217 -7.92 14.55 -6.15
CA SER A 217 -6.97 14.18 -7.21
C SER A 217 -6.93 12.65 -7.41
N LEU A 218 -6.90 11.84 -6.34
CA LEU A 218 -6.98 10.38 -6.45
C LEU A 218 -8.31 9.94 -7.09
N ARG A 219 -9.42 10.50 -6.64
CA ARG A 219 -10.75 10.16 -7.19
C ARG A 219 -10.80 10.44 -8.70
N THR A 220 -10.21 11.54 -9.15
CA THR A 220 -10.08 11.87 -10.58
C THR A 220 -9.21 10.83 -11.30
N ILE A 221 -8.04 10.46 -10.75
CA ILE A 221 -7.17 9.43 -11.33
C ILE A 221 -7.92 8.11 -11.53
N LEU A 222 -8.71 7.69 -10.53
CA LEU A 222 -9.48 6.45 -10.62
C LEU A 222 -10.68 6.58 -11.56
N SER A 223 -11.37 7.72 -11.57
CA SER A 223 -12.50 8.00 -12.46
C SER A 223 -12.10 7.98 -13.94
N ASP A 224 -10.92 8.52 -14.25
CA ASP A 224 -10.36 8.59 -15.60
C ASP A 224 -9.58 7.31 -15.96
N GLY A 225 -9.38 6.43 -15.02
CA GLY A 225 -8.70 5.15 -15.19
C GLY A 225 -9.47 4.23 -16.14
N ASN A 226 -8.74 3.43 -16.91
CA ASN A 226 -9.34 2.40 -17.74
C ASN A 226 -9.22 1.05 -17.03
N PHE A 227 -10.33 0.52 -16.56
CA PHE A 227 -10.45 -0.77 -15.91
C PHE A 227 -11.29 -1.69 -16.78
N LYS A 228 -10.68 -2.75 -17.31
CA LYS A 228 -11.42 -3.77 -18.07
C LYS A 228 -11.93 -4.82 -17.08
N LEU A 229 -13.00 -4.50 -16.35
CA LEU A 229 -13.67 -5.45 -15.49
C LEU A 229 -14.33 -6.53 -16.36
N LYS A 230 -14.21 -7.79 -15.97
CA LYS A 230 -14.95 -8.90 -16.58
C LYS A 230 -16.33 -8.97 -15.98
#